data_ca4c29550c968d94f9009a71794e320e
#
_entry.id   ca4c29550c968d94f9009a71794e320e
#
_cell.length_a   1.000
_cell.length_b   1.000
_cell.length_c   1.000
_cell.angle_alpha   90.00
_cell.angle_beta   90.00
_cell.angle_gamma   90.00
#
_symmetry.space_group_name_H-M   'P 1'
#
loop_
_entity.id
_entity.type
_entity.pdbx_description
1 polymer ?
#
loop_
_entity_poly.entity_id
_entity_poly.type
_entity_poly.pdbx_seq_one_letter_code
_entity_poly.pdbx_strand_id
1 'polypeptide(L)'
;ERGASGAYKTGAARLAIATNARIVPIAVASGRCWPRKSFTFIPGTIAVSIGEPIAPVSGESSADLMDKVSEWIEAEMRRIDPDAYRAEPLLEDSVTREHALTEALEARAAAARAVQGGVPEDQ
;
A
#
# COMPACT_ATOMS: atom_id res chain seq x y z
N GLU A 1 3.39 -4.31 -1.48
CA GLU A 1 2.64 -3.19 -2.09
C GLU A 1 3.21 -1.87 -1.61
N ARG A 2 3.06 -0.81 -2.42
CA ARG A 2 3.44 0.56 -2.02
C ARG A 2 2.59 0.95 -0.80
N GLY A 3 3.24 1.40 0.27
CA GLY A 3 2.57 1.73 1.53
C GLY A 3 2.22 0.55 2.44
N ALA A 4 2.52 -0.69 2.02
CA ALA A 4 2.33 -1.85 2.87
C ALA A 4 3.65 -2.23 3.56
N SER A 5 3.59 -2.41 4.86
CA SER A 5 4.69 -2.99 5.64
C SER A 5 4.64 -4.51 5.56
N GLY A 6 5.79 -5.14 5.31
CA GLY A 6 5.95 -6.59 5.26
C GLY A 6 6.78 -7.13 6.41
N ALA A 7 6.70 -8.42 6.67
CA ALA A 7 7.58 -9.06 7.65
C ALA A 7 9.03 -9.06 7.14
N TYR A 8 9.91 -8.42 7.89
CA TYR A 8 11.35 -8.41 7.59
C TYR A 8 12.00 -9.72 8.03
N LYS A 9 12.85 -10.26 7.16
CA LYS A 9 13.59 -11.49 7.47
C LYS A 9 14.84 -11.16 8.29
N THR A 10 15.11 -11.96 9.31
CA THR A 10 16.23 -11.76 10.25
C THR A 10 17.62 -12.14 9.69
N GLY A 11 17.71 -12.55 8.41
CA GLY A 11 18.95 -13.02 7.81
C GLY A 11 20.10 -12.00 7.86
N ALA A 12 19.81 -10.73 7.53
CA ALA A 12 20.80 -9.66 7.59
C ALA A 12 21.29 -9.41 9.01
N ALA A 13 20.39 -9.40 10.00
CA ALA A 13 20.75 -9.23 11.41
C ALA A 13 21.58 -10.40 11.95
N ARG A 14 21.23 -11.64 11.57
CA ARG A 14 22.02 -12.84 11.94
C ARG A 14 23.44 -12.78 11.38
N LEU A 15 23.59 -12.35 10.12
CA LEU A 15 24.90 -12.19 9.51
C LEU A 15 25.70 -11.08 10.22
N ALA A 16 25.08 -9.94 10.49
CA ALA A 16 25.72 -8.82 11.19
C ALA A 16 26.22 -9.20 12.58
N ILE A 17 25.42 -9.94 13.35
CA ILE A 17 25.82 -10.44 14.68
C ILE A 17 26.99 -11.43 14.56
N ALA A 18 26.91 -12.38 13.63
CA ALA A 18 27.93 -13.41 13.45
C ALA A 18 29.29 -12.84 13.01
N THR A 19 29.29 -11.75 12.25
CA THR A 19 30.50 -11.12 11.69
C THR A 19 30.91 -9.83 12.39
N ASN A 20 30.13 -9.38 13.38
CA ASN A 20 30.26 -8.06 14.01
C ASN A 20 30.24 -6.91 13.00
N ALA A 21 29.51 -7.09 11.88
CA ALA A 21 29.37 -6.08 10.86
C ALA A 21 28.23 -5.11 11.20
N ARG A 22 28.31 -3.88 10.69
CA ARG A 22 27.23 -2.89 10.80
C ARG A 22 26.21 -3.07 9.69
N ILE A 23 24.95 -2.81 9.97
CA ILE A 23 23.87 -2.77 8.97
C ILE A 23 23.64 -1.31 8.58
N VAL A 24 23.70 -1.00 7.29
CA VAL A 24 23.30 0.30 6.75
C VAL A 24 21.87 0.15 6.20
N PRO A 25 20.86 0.74 6.85
CA PRO A 25 19.51 0.68 6.32
C PRO A 25 19.32 1.63 5.14
N ILE A 26 18.62 1.19 4.10
CA ILE A 26 18.35 1.99 2.90
C ILE A 26 16.85 1.92 2.61
N ALA A 27 16.19 3.07 2.54
CA ALA A 27 14.80 3.22 2.11
C ALA A 27 14.74 3.69 0.65
N VAL A 28 13.92 3.04 -0.18
CA VAL A 28 13.81 3.32 -1.62
C VAL A 28 12.35 3.45 -2.03
N ALA A 29 11.93 4.64 -2.42
CA ALA A 29 10.57 4.94 -2.89
C ALA A 29 10.47 4.83 -4.42
N SER A 30 10.47 3.61 -4.96
CA SER A 30 10.39 3.34 -6.39
C SER A 30 8.98 3.01 -6.91
N GLY A 31 7.99 2.80 -6.02
CA GLY A 31 6.68 2.26 -6.37
C GLY A 31 5.85 3.14 -7.32
N ARG A 32 6.13 4.44 -7.42
CA ARG A 32 5.52 5.34 -8.41
C ARG A 32 6.06 5.11 -9.81
N CYS A 33 7.38 4.89 -9.93
CA CYS A 33 8.06 4.72 -11.22
C CYS A 33 7.93 3.28 -11.71
N TRP A 34 7.84 2.33 -10.79
CA TRP A 34 7.70 0.91 -11.10
C TRP A 34 6.60 0.25 -10.25
N PRO A 35 5.34 0.35 -10.69
CA PRO A 35 4.23 -0.31 -10.01
C PRO A 35 4.40 -1.83 -10.01
N ARG A 36 3.99 -2.47 -8.92
CA ARG A 36 4.05 -3.93 -8.79
C ARG A 36 3.26 -4.62 -9.90
N LYS A 37 3.81 -5.67 -10.46
CA LYS A 37 3.26 -6.46 -11.58
C LYS A 37 3.11 -5.68 -12.90
N SER A 38 3.72 -4.50 -13.02
CA SER A 38 3.79 -3.76 -14.27
C SER A 38 5.10 -4.05 -14.99
N PHE A 39 5.01 -4.25 -16.30
CA PHE A 39 6.18 -4.25 -17.20
C PHE A 39 6.48 -2.86 -17.74
N THR A 40 5.63 -1.88 -17.43
CA THR A 40 5.79 -0.50 -17.89
C THR A 40 6.40 0.35 -16.80
N PHE A 41 7.47 1.05 -17.15
CA PHE A 41 8.09 2.07 -16.28
C PHE A 41 7.42 3.41 -16.52
N ILE A 42 7.11 4.11 -15.45
CA ILE A 42 6.57 5.47 -15.49
C ILE A 42 7.74 6.41 -15.22
N PRO A 43 8.05 7.36 -16.12
CA PRO A 43 9.10 8.35 -15.87
C PRO A 43 8.84 9.13 -14.58
N GLY A 44 9.88 9.31 -13.77
CA GLY A 44 9.75 10.02 -12.50
C GLY A 44 11.03 9.99 -11.67
N THR A 45 10.96 10.55 -10.47
CA THR A 45 12.08 10.57 -9.52
C THR A 45 11.91 9.45 -8.50
N ILE A 46 12.97 8.69 -8.28
CA ILE A 46 13.06 7.69 -7.21
C ILE A 46 13.81 8.33 -6.05
N ALA A 47 13.15 8.47 -4.91
CA ALA A 47 13.81 8.92 -3.69
C ALA A 47 14.49 7.75 -2.99
N VAL A 48 15.75 7.96 -2.60
CA VAL A 48 16.56 6.99 -1.85
C VAL A 48 17.05 7.69 -0.59
N SER A 49 16.89 7.05 0.55
CA SER A 49 17.45 7.53 1.82
C SER A 49 18.32 6.45 2.45
N ILE A 50 19.52 6.86 2.89
CA ILE A 50 20.53 5.99 3.48
C ILE A 50 20.69 6.41 4.95
N GLY A 51 20.47 5.47 5.87
CA GLY A 51 20.56 5.72 7.31
C GLY A 51 21.96 5.53 7.84
N GLU A 52 22.12 5.90 9.12
CA GLU A 52 23.35 5.67 9.87
C GLU A 52 23.58 4.16 10.06
N PRO A 53 24.86 3.70 10.03
CA PRO A 53 25.19 2.31 10.27
C PRO A 53 24.80 1.85 11.68
N ILE A 54 23.96 0.82 11.77
CA ILE A 54 23.51 0.21 13.04
C ILE A 54 24.46 -0.94 13.37
N ALA A 55 25.15 -0.85 14.52
CA ALA A 55 26.02 -1.90 15.00
C ALA A 55 25.23 -2.90 15.89
N PRO A 56 25.50 -4.21 15.80
CA PRO A 56 24.94 -5.17 16.74
C PRO A 56 25.49 -4.91 18.14
N VAL A 57 24.64 -5.05 19.15
CA VAL A 57 25.03 -4.96 20.56
C VAL A 57 25.30 -6.36 21.12
N SER A 58 26.27 -6.48 22.02
CA SER A 58 26.60 -7.76 22.63
C SER A 58 25.40 -8.33 23.38
N GLY A 59 25.02 -9.58 23.06
CA GLY A 59 23.82 -10.23 23.61
C GLY A 59 22.49 -9.88 22.98
N GLU A 60 22.47 -9.03 21.97
CA GLU A 60 21.26 -8.68 21.23
C GLU A 60 20.79 -9.84 20.33
N SER A 61 19.47 -10.08 20.29
CA SER A 61 18.91 -11.07 19.38
C SER A 61 18.85 -10.54 17.94
N SER A 62 18.85 -11.46 16.98
CA SER A 62 18.68 -11.08 15.56
C SER A 62 17.30 -10.48 15.28
N ALA A 63 16.31 -10.77 16.09
CA ALA A 63 14.99 -10.16 16.00
C ALA A 63 15.04 -8.69 16.44
N ASP A 64 15.60 -8.41 17.61
CA ASP A 64 15.68 -7.05 18.16
C ASP A 64 16.50 -6.11 17.26
N LEU A 65 17.62 -6.62 16.70
CA LEU A 65 18.43 -5.87 15.75
C LEU A 65 17.64 -5.59 14.45
N MET A 66 16.88 -6.58 13.95
CA MET A 66 16.08 -6.41 12.76
C MET A 66 14.90 -5.46 12.99
N ASP A 67 14.31 -5.46 14.17
CA ASP A 67 13.22 -4.54 14.54
C ASP A 67 13.69 -3.09 14.48
N LYS A 68 14.88 -2.78 15.02
CA LYS A 68 15.49 -1.44 14.88
C LYS A 68 15.69 -1.02 13.42
N VAL A 69 16.18 -1.93 12.58
CA VAL A 69 16.40 -1.68 11.16
C VAL A 69 15.08 -1.43 10.42
N SER A 70 14.07 -2.28 10.70
CA SER A 70 12.77 -2.17 10.06
C SER A 70 12.01 -0.91 10.49
N GLU A 71 12.06 -0.55 11.76
CA GLU A 71 11.47 0.67 12.31
C GLU A 71 12.03 1.91 11.61
N TRP A 72 13.35 1.97 11.45
CA TRP A 72 14.00 3.07 10.74
C TRP A 72 13.54 3.12 9.27
N ILE A 73 13.55 1.97 8.55
CA ILE A 73 13.13 1.91 7.15
C ILE A 73 11.67 2.36 6.98
N GLU A 74 10.77 1.87 7.85
CA GLU A 74 9.35 2.21 7.78
C GLU A 74 9.08 3.69 8.09
N ALA A 75 9.78 4.26 9.07
CA ALA A 75 9.70 5.69 9.38
C ALA A 75 10.19 6.53 8.20
N GLU A 76 11.30 6.14 7.61
CA GLU A 76 11.91 6.86 6.49
C GLU A 76 11.08 6.73 5.21
N MET A 77 10.49 5.57 4.95
CA MET A 77 9.57 5.38 3.83
C MET A 77 8.35 6.29 3.92
N ARG A 78 7.78 6.48 5.13
CA ARG A 78 6.68 7.45 5.35
C ARG A 78 7.11 8.88 5.08
N ARG A 79 8.36 9.23 5.34
CA ARG A 79 8.92 10.55 5.10
C ARG A 79 9.14 10.82 3.60
N ILE A 80 9.72 9.85 2.85
CA ILE A 80 10.10 10.05 1.44
C ILE A 80 8.97 9.73 0.46
N ASP A 81 7.96 8.95 0.87
CA ASP A 81 6.76 8.66 0.06
C ASP A 81 5.48 8.72 0.90
N PRO A 82 5.14 9.90 1.46
CA PRO A 82 3.97 10.05 2.35
C PRO A 82 2.65 9.67 1.66
N ASP A 83 2.55 9.85 0.35
CA ASP A 83 1.33 9.51 -0.40
C ASP A 83 1.07 8.00 -0.46
N ALA A 84 2.11 7.17 -0.29
CA ALA A 84 1.97 5.72 -0.22
C ALA A 84 1.23 5.25 1.03
N TYR A 85 1.26 6.06 2.09
CA TYR A 85 0.69 5.76 3.40
C TYR A 85 -0.56 6.59 3.73
N ARG A 86 -0.96 7.48 2.82
CA ARG A 86 -2.30 8.08 2.92
C ARG A 86 -3.30 6.97 2.63
N ALA A 87 -4.17 6.68 3.60
CA ALA A 87 -5.31 5.81 3.37
C ALA A 87 -6.10 6.40 2.20
N GLU A 88 -6.04 5.76 1.03
CA GLU A 88 -6.91 6.15 -0.08
C GLU A 88 -8.33 5.73 0.26
N PRO A 89 -9.28 6.66 0.32
CA PRO A 89 -10.71 6.32 0.36
C PRO A 89 -11.21 5.80 -1.00
N LEU A 90 -10.32 5.43 -1.93
CA LEU A 90 -10.63 5.29 -3.36
C LEU A 90 -11.14 3.92 -3.79
N LEU A 91 -11.14 2.89 -2.93
CA LEU A 91 -11.69 1.59 -3.30
C LEU A 91 -13.11 1.37 -2.76
N GLU A 92 -13.49 2.01 -1.68
CA GLU A 92 -14.88 1.97 -1.20
C GLU A 92 -15.80 2.84 -2.05
N ASP A 93 -15.34 4.02 -2.50
CA ASP A 93 -16.15 4.92 -3.34
C ASP A 93 -16.46 4.35 -4.73
N SER A 94 -15.58 3.57 -5.33
CA SER A 94 -15.85 2.98 -6.66
C SER A 94 -16.86 1.83 -6.57
N VAL A 95 -16.75 0.95 -5.59
CA VAL A 95 -17.69 -0.15 -5.36
C VAL A 95 -19.05 0.40 -4.89
N THR A 96 -19.04 1.41 -4.02
CA THR A 96 -20.25 2.07 -3.54
C THR A 96 -20.94 2.86 -4.63
N ARG A 97 -20.18 3.52 -5.53
CA ARG A 97 -20.74 4.20 -6.71
C ARG A 97 -21.33 3.23 -7.73
N GLU A 98 -20.68 2.12 -8.02
CA GLU A 98 -21.24 1.11 -8.91
C GLU A 98 -22.53 0.50 -8.34
N HIS A 99 -22.56 0.23 -7.04
CA HIS A 99 -23.75 -0.29 -6.35
C HIS A 99 -24.89 0.74 -6.37
N ALA A 100 -24.62 2.00 -6.05
CA ALA A 100 -25.60 3.09 -6.10
C ALA A 100 -26.13 3.36 -7.52
N LEU A 101 -25.28 3.24 -8.55
CA LEU A 101 -25.69 3.37 -9.95
C LEU A 101 -26.58 2.20 -10.38
N THR A 102 -26.27 0.99 -9.95
CA THR A 102 -27.07 -0.21 -10.25
C THR A 102 -28.45 -0.12 -9.59
N GLU A 103 -28.54 0.26 -8.32
CA GLU A 103 -29.80 0.48 -7.62
C GLU A 103 -30.64 1.59 -8.23
N ALA A 104 -30.00 2.71 -8.64
CA ALA A 104 -30.70 3.81 -9.31
C ALA A 104 -31.25 3.41 -10.68
N LEU A 105 -30.55 2.58 -11.44
CA LEU A 105 -31.00 2.05 -12.72
C LEU A 105 -32.15 1.06 -12.56
N GLU A 106 -32.11 0.20 -11.56
CA GLU A 106 -33.18 -0.76 -11.24
C GLU A 106 -34.45 -0.05 -10.78
N ALA A 107 -34.31 0.96 -9.90
CA ALA A 107 -35.43 1.77 -9.44
C ALA A 107 -36.11 2.53 -10.60
N ARG A 108 -35.31 3.06 -11.54
CA ARG A 108 -35.81 3.76 -12.73
C ARG A 108 -36.51 2.81 -13.71
N ALA A 109 -36.00 1.59 -13.88
CA ALA A 109 -36.62 0.56 -14.69
C ALA A 109 -37.94 0.06 -14.08
N ALA A 110 -38.01 -0.08 -12.76
CA ALA A 110 -39.24 -0.44 -12.05
C ALA A 110 -40.31 0.65 -12.15
N ALA A 111 -39.94 1.93 -12.03
CA ALA A 111 -40.84 3.06 -12.20
C ALA A 111 -41.40 3.15 -13.65
N ALA A 112 -40.55 2.89 -14.65
CA ALA A 112 -40.98 2.88 -16.06
C ALA A 112 -41.99 1.75 -16.37
N ARG A 113 -41.83 0.57 -15.74
CA ARG A 113 -42.78 -0.55 -15.86
C ARG A 113 -44.13 -0.26 -15.21
N ALA A 114 -44.12 0.44 -14.07
CA ALA A 114 -45.33 0.82 -13.36
C ALA A 114 -46.18 1.82 -14.16
N VAL A 115 -45.58 2.70 -14.93
CA VAL A 115 -46.27 3.66 -15.80
C VAL A 115 -46.92 3.00 -17.03
N GLN A 116 -46.31 1.93 -17.55
CA GLN A 116 -46.84 1.19 -18.71
C GLN A 116 -47.93 0.18 -18.36
N GLY A 117 -48.09 -0.19 -17.10
CA GLY A 117 -49.12 -1.13 -16.65
C GLY A 117 -50.51 -0.52 -16.32
N GLY A 118 -50.68 0.79 -16.48
CA GLY A 118 -51.88 1.54 -16.12
C GLY A 118 -52.71 2.04 -17.30
N VAL A 119 -53.01 1.20 -18.30
CA VAL A 119 -54.05 1.49 -19.27
C VAL A 119 -55.31 0.81 -18.80
N PRO A 120 -56.32 1.50 -18.33
CA PRO A 120 -57.67 0.89 -18.12
C PRO A 120 -58.29 0.66 -19.53
N GLU A 121 -58.56 -0.60 -19.84
CA GLU A 121 -59.52 -0.92 -20.86
C GLU A 121 -60.92 -0.49 -20.32
N ASP A 122 -61.41 0.59 -20.83
CA ASP A 122 -62.81 0.99 -20.61
C ASP A 122 -63.62 0.62 -21.90
N GLN A 123 -64.64 -0.18 -21.68
CA GLN A 123 -65.61 -0.56 -22.67
C GLN A 123 -66.74 0.50 -22.80
#